data_c41c460fd9d8eb651cf5f519fb7ec1fd
#
_entry.id   c41c460fd9d8eb651cf5f519fb7ec1fd
#
_cell.length_a   1.000
_cell.length_b   1.000
_cell.length_c   1.000
_cell.angle_alpha   90.00
_cell.angle_beta   90.00
_cell.angle_gamma   90.00
#
_symmetry.space_group_name_H-M   'P 1'
#
loop_
_entity.id
_entity.type
_entity.pdbx_description
1 polymer ?
#
loop_
_entity_poly.entity_id
_entity_poly.type
_entity_poly.pdbx_seq_one_letter_code
_entity_poly.pdbx_strand_id
1 'polypeptide(L)' 'MRDLVVWLAQQLVDDKAAVRVESIERDLSTVLELTVAEDDLGRVIGRGGRTAKAIRTVIDVAARRQGRRAVLDILD' A
#
# COMPACT_ATOMS: atom_id res chain seq x y z
N MET A 1 -5.40 8.96 -0.85
CA MET A 1 -4.98 7.53 -1.03
C MET A 1 -3.63 7.23 -0.39
N ARG A 2 -2.65 8.10 -0.62
CA ARG A 2 -1.32 7.88 -0.04
C ARG A 2 -1.37 7.72 1.48
N ASP A 3 -2.08 8.60 2.16
CA ASP A 3 -2.14 8.58 3.63
C ASP A 3 -2.82 7.31 4.16
N LEU A 4 -3.79 6.78 3.43
CA LEU A 4 -4.43 5.52 3.79
C LEU A 4 -3.43 4.36 3.75
N VAL A 5 -2.61 4.30 2.69
CA VAL A 5 -1.59 3.25 2.56
C VAL A 5 -0.55 3.38 3.67
N VAL A 6 -0.10 4.60 3.97
CA VAL A 6 0.85 4.83 5.06
C VAL A 6 0.26 4.32 6.37
N TRP A 7 -0.97 4.69 6.67
CA TRP A 7 -1.61 4.28 7.92
C TRP A 7 -1.74 2.76 8.02
N LEU A 8 -2.21 2.12 6.94
CA LEU A 8 -2.36 0.66 6.93
C LEU A 8 -1.02 -0.04 7.15
N ALA A 9 0.03 0.40 6.45
CA ALA A 9 1.35 -0.20 6.60
C ALA A 9 1.88 -0.02 8.02
N GLN A 10 1.68 1.15 8.61
CA GLN A 10 2.15 1.41 9.96
C GLN A 10 1.49 0.54 11.02
N GLN A 11 0.30 0.02 10.76
CA GLN A 11 -0.36 -0.90 11.67
C GLN A 11 0.28 -2.29 11.67
N LEU A 12 1.05 -2.60 10.63
CA LEU A 12 1.59 -3.95 10.41
C LEU A 12 3.07 -4.08 10.73
N VAL A 13 3.82 -2.97 10.63
CA VAL A 13 5.27 -3.01 10.73
C VAL A 13 5.76 -2.64 12.11
N ASP A 14 7.00 -3.06 12.42
CA ASP A 14 7.68 -2.64 13.65
C ASP A 14 8.33 -1.27 13.48
N ASP A 15 8.98 -1.05 12.35
CA ASP A 15 9.68 0.21 12.05
C ASP A 15 8.76 1.15 11.29
N LYS A 16 7.93 1.87 12.03
CA LYS A 16 6.93 2.76 11.43
C LYS A 16 7.57 3.95 10.70
N ALA A 17 8.72 4.39 11.18
CA ALA A 17 9.42 5.53 10.56
C ALA A 17 10.00 5.19 9.18
N ALA A 18 10.19 3.91 8.90
CA ALA A 18 10.71 3.47 7.60
C ALA A 18 9.65 3.36 6.52
N VAL A 19 8.36 3.51 6.87
CA VAL A 19 7.28 3.43 5.88
C VAL A 19 7.35 4.62 4.94
N ARG A 20 7.39 4.33 3.64
CA ARG A 20 7.39 5.35 2.58
C ARG A 20 6.35 4.97 1.54
N VAL A 21 5.58 5.94 1.10
CA VAL A 21 4.64 5.74 0.00
C VAL A 21 4.85 6.86 -1.00
N GLU A 22 5.13 6.48 -2.24
CA GLU A 22 5.21 7.42 -3.33
C GLU A 22 4.01 7.25 -4.23
N SER A 23 3.33 8.35 -4.53
CA SER A 23 2.14 8.36 -5.36
C SER A 23 2.51 8.87 -6.74
N ILE A 24 2.28 8.05 -7.75
CA ILE A 24 2.55 8.40 -9.15
C ILE A 24 1.22 8.52 -9.86
N GLU A 25 0.86 9.76 -10.21
CA GLU A 25 -0.40 10.02 -10.88
C GLU A 25 -0.28 9.74 -12.38
N ARG A 26 -1.30 9.07 -12.91
CA ARG A 26 -1.48 8.89 -14.33
C ARG A 26 -2.90 9.35 -14.66
N ASP A 27 -3.32 9.27 -15.91
CA ASP A 27 -4.60 9.85 -16.36
C ASP A 27 -5.77 9.54 -15.42
N LEU A 28 -6.20 8.28 -15.36
CA LEU A 28 -7.32 7.87 -14.51
C LEU A 28 -6.88 6.90 -13.42
N SER A 29 -5.58 6.75 -13.23
CA SER A 29 -5.04 5.81 -12.26
C SER A 29 -3.93 6.44 -11.43
N THR A 30 -3.72 5.87 -10.25
CA THR A 30 -2.64 6.24 -9.35
C THR A 30 -1.87 4.98 -9.01
N VAL A 31 -0.56 5.02 -9.15
CA VAL A 31 0.31 3.94 -8.67
C VAL A 31 0.88 4.37 -7.32
N LEU A 32 0.66 3.53 -6.31
CA LEU A 32 1.15 3.78 -4.95
C LEU A 32 2.27 2.80 -4.67
N GLU A 33 3.49 3.31 -4.58
CA GLU A 33 4.68 2.50 -4.31
C GLU A 33 4.97 2.53 -2.83
N LEU A 34 4.85 1.37 -2.19
CA LEU A 34 5.07 1.22 -0.75
C LEU A 34 6.43 0.61 -0.50
N THR A 35 7.20 1.27 0.38
CA THR A 35 8.47 0.75 0.87
C THR A 35 8.40 0.68 2.39
N VAL A 36 8.89 -0.42 2.95
CA VAL A 36 8.98 -0.63 4.40
C VAL A 36 10.40 -1.11 4.72
N ALA A 37 10.74 -1.18 6.00
CA ALA A 37 12.01 -1.77 6.41
C ALA A 37 12.08 -3.23 5.90
N GLU A 38 13.26 -3.65 5.50
CA GLU A 38 13.44 -4.99 4.90
C GLU A 38 12.88 -6.10 5.79
N ASP A 39 13.12 -5.99 7.11
CA ASP A 39 12.63 -7.00 8.06
C ASP A 39 11.11 -7.01 8.22
N ASP A 40 10.44 -5.96 7.77
CA ASP A 40 8.99 -5.84 7.88
C ASP A 40 8.26 -6.24 6.60
N LEU A 41 8.99 -6.50 5.53
CA LEU A 41 8.36 -6.78 4.23
C LEU A 41 7.39 -7.97 4.32
N GLY A 42 7.80 -9.03 5.01
CA GLY A 42 6.96 -10.21 5.19
C GLY A 42 5.66 -9.93 5.93
N ARG A 43 5.66 -8.94 6.82
CA ARG A 43 4.46 -8.55 7.59
C ARG A 43 3.44 -7.87 6.70
N VAL A 44 3.90 -7.13 5.71
CA VAL A 44 3.02 -6.41 4.78
C VAL A 44 2.49 -7.35 3.69
N ILE A 45 3.31 -8.31 3.27
CA ILE A 45 2.89 -9.29 2.27
C ILE A 45 1.96 -10.32 2.88
N GLY A 46 2.35 -10.84 4.07
CA GLY A 46 1.58 -11.85 4.76
C GLY A 46 1.76 -13.25 4.16
N ARG A 47 1.24 -14.24 4.85
CA ARG A 47 1.35 -15.64 4.41
C ARG A 47 0.58 -15.82 3.10
N GLY A 48 1.27 -16.31 2.08
CA GLY A 48 0.66 -16.53 0.77
C GLY A 48 0.19 -15.25 0.10
N GLY A 49 0.70 -14.08 0.54
CA GLY A 49 0.32 -12.79 -0.03
C GLY A 49 -1.04 -12.27 0.45
N ARG A 50 -1.61 -12.87 1.49
CA ARG A 50 -2.98 -12.54 1.93
C ARG A 50 -3.11 -11.12 2.46
N THR A 51 -2.12 -10.65 3.22
CA THR A 51 -2.17 -9.30 3.76
C THR A 51 -2.09 -8.27 2.64
N ALA A 52 -1.16 -8.45 1.71
CA ALA A 52 -1.03 -7.57 0.55
C ALA A 52 -2.33 -7.54 -0.26
N LYS A 53 -2.95 -8.70 -0.46
CA LYS A 53 -4.22 -8.79 -1.18
C LYS A 53 -5.32 -8.02 -0.47
N ALA A 54 -5.40 -8.13 0.86
CA ALA A 54 -6.38 -7.41 1.65
C ALA A 54 -6.18 -5.89 1.54
N ILE A 55 -4.93 -5.44 1.61
CA ILE A 55 -4.61 -4.02 1.45
C ILE A 55 -5.05 -3.55 0.07
N ARG A 56 -4.75 -4.30 -0.97
CA ARG A 56 -5.14 -3.95 -2.34
C ARG A 56 -6.64 -3.84 -2.48
N THR A 57 -7.40 -4.71 -1.82
CA THR A 57 -8.86 -4.65 -1.84
C THR A 57 -9.38 -3.35 -1.23
N VAL A 58 -8.84 -2.95 -0.08
CA VAL A 58 -9.23 -1.70 0.58
C VAL A 58 -8.91 -0.49 -0.32
N ILE A 59 -7.72 -0.48 -0.89
CA ILE A 59 -7.28 0.61 -1.76
C ILE A 59 -8.16 0.70 -3.01
N ASP A 60 -8.49 -0.44 -3.59
CA ASP A 60 -9.34 -0.50 -4.78
C ASP A 60 -10.73 0.09 -4.51
N VAL A 61 -11.34 -0.29 -3.40
CA VAL A 61 -12.65 0.23 -3.02
C VAL A 61 -12.59 1.74 -2.79
N ALA A 62 -11.59 2.22 -2.06
CA ALA A 62 -11.44 3.64 -1.78
C ALA A 62 -11.24 4.46 -3.07
N ALA A 63 -10.45 3.94 -4.00
CA ALA A 63 -10.20 4.61 -5.27
C ALA A 63 -11.46 4.68 -6.13
N ARG A 64 -12.22 3.59 -6.18
CA ARG A 64 -13.47 3.55 -6.96
C ARG A 64 -14.47 4.59 -6.48
N ARG A 65 -14.53 4.82 -5.18
CA ARG A 65 -15.41 5.85 -4.62
C ARG A 65 -15.05 7.25 -5.09
N GLN A 66 -13.80 7.45 -5.50
CA GLN A 66 -13.32 8.71 -6.03
C GLN A 66 -13.33 8.73 -7.57
N GLY A 67 -13.91 7.71 -8.19
CA GLY A 67 -13.92 7.59 -9.64
C GLY A 67 -12.55 7.32 -10.24
N ARG A 68 -11.65 6.71 -9.48
CA ARG A 68 -10.27 6.45 -9.91
C ARG A 68 -9.93 4.98 -9.79
N ARG A 69 -8.80 4.63 -10.35
CA ARG A 69 -8.19 3.32 -10.21
C ARG A 69 -6.87 3.47 -9.49
N ALA A 70 -6.61 2.62 -8.51
CA ALA A 70 -5.34 2.64 -7.78
C ALA A 70 -4.67 1.28 -7.83
N VAL A 71 -3.37 1.29 -8.02
CA VAL A 71 -2.53 0.10 -8.04
C VAL A 71 -1.53 0.24 -6.90
N LEU A 72 -1.44 -0.77 -6.06
CA LEU A 72 -0.45 -0.81 -4.97
C LEU A 72 0.72 -1.69 -5.42
N ASP A 73 1.90 -1.11 -5.41
CA ASP A 73 3.15 -1.80 -5.72
C ASP A 73 4.00 -1.83 -4.45
N ILE A 74 4.26 -3.02 -3.93
CA ILE A 74 5.09 -3.19 -2.74
C ILE A 74 6.51 -3.47 -3.21
N LEU A 75 7.40 -2.53 -2.93
CA LEU A 75 8.78 -2.60 -3.38
C LEU A 75 9.62 -3.43 -2.41
N ASP A 76 10.54 -4.20 -2.95
CA ASP A 76 11.50 -4.98 -2.16
C ASP A 76 12.99 -4.73 -2.59
#